data_f86568a8eda840973adc6cd5e18fde3e
#
_entry.id   f86568a8eda840973adc6cd5e18fde3e
#
_cell.length_a   1.000
_cell.length_b   1.000
_cell.length_c   1.000
_cell.angle_alpha   90.00
_cell.angle_beta   90.00
_cell.angle_gamma   90.00
#
_symmetry.space_group_name_H-M   'P 1'
#
loop_
_entity.id
_entity.type
_entity.pdbx_description
1 polymer ?
#
loop_
_entity_poly.entity_id
_entity_poly.type
_entity_poly.pdbx_seq_one_letter_code
_entity_poly.pdbx_strand_id
1 'polypeptide(L)'
;AVLLPDIDSIARDLLPECPDEILGDNSALRDLTGWLDRVFRYWSGPNYTALGADGLQVVERVLCLPFDVRPLLRDILAADNRLRIRLTSEQSSVLRTLGRHKRAAIVGAAGTGKTVLAVEKARMLSDLGMNVLLLCYNKALGATLSRQFAPGGRVLACTFHQFCQTCARRCVEAGRPDPIQRAKAEVPNDDYFDIQLPLAAFYAIDELGDELHFDAIVIDEGQDFGEEYWLPVEMALRNSDDSWLYVFY
;
A
#
# COMPACT_ATOMS: atom_id res chain seq x y z
N ALA A 1 9.44 15.15 25.41
CA ALA A 1 8.76 13.98 25.99
C ALA A 1 8.30 13.07 24.87
N VAL A 2 8.35 11.78 25.11
CA VAL A 2 7.94 10.74 24.14
C VAL A 2 6.92 9.85 24.81
N LEU A 3 5.74 9.72 24.20
CA LEU A 3 4.69 8.81 24.64
C LEU A 3 4.52 7.71 23.59
N LEU A 4 4.67 6.45 24.01
CA LEU A 4 4.54 5.25 23.18
C LEU A 4 3.34 4.43 23.67
N PRO A 5 2.11 4.78 23.23
CA PRO A 5 0.87 4.25 23.81
C PRO A 5 0.64 2.76 23.54
N ASP A 6 1.28 2.23 22.51
CA ASP A 6 1.12 0.84 22.08
C ASP A 6 2.14 -0.12 22.73
N ILE A 7 2.99 0.41 23.64
CA ILE A 7 4.02 -0.38 24.34
C ILE A 7 3.64 -0.51 25.81
N ASP A 8 3.48 -1.74 26.29
CA ASP A 8 3.12 -2.02 27.69
C ASP A 8 4.23 -1.69 28.70
N SER A 9 5.49 -1.77 28.28
CA SER A 9 6.65 -1.39 29.07
C SER A 9 7.83 -1.07 28.17
N ILE A 10 8.45 0.11 28.38
CA ILE A 10 9.64 0.53 27.63
C ILE A 10 10.87 -0.12 28.27
N ALA A 11 11.61 -0.94 27.52
CA ALA A 11 12.89 -1.45 27.95
C ALA A 11 13.91 -0.30 28.03
N ARG A 12 14.56 -0.13 29.16
CA ARG A 12 15.51 0.99 29.45
C ARG A 12 16.67 1.07 28.47
N ASP A 13 17.01 -0.05 27.82
CA ASP A 13 18.11 -0.15 26.86
C ASP A 13 17.77 0.41 25.47
N LEU A 14 16.49 0.70 25.19
CA LEU A 14 16.04 1.16 23.87
C LEU A 14 16.30 2.64 23.61
N LEU A 15 16.34 3.48 24.65
CA LEU A 15 16.55 4.92 24.55
C LEU A 15 17.47 5.40 25.68
N PRO A 16 18.75 5.01 25.71
CA PRO A 16 19.65 5.27 26.82
C PRO A 16 19.95 6.78 27.07
N GLU A 17 19.69 7.61 26.07
CA GLU A 17 19.88 9.07 26.18
C GLU A 17 18.61 9.80 26.63
N CYS A 18 17.50 9.12 26.82
CA CYS A 18 16.21 9.74 27.17
C CYS A 18 15.90 9.49 28.65
N PRO A 19 15.75 10.54 29.46
CA PRO A 19 15.41 10.41 30.88
C PRO A 19 14.05 9.74 31.09
N ASP A 20 13.96 8.88 32.11
CA ASP A 20 12.75 8.10 32.44
C ASP A 20 11.51 9.01 32.71
N GLU A 21 11.74 10.23 33.20
CA GLU A 21 10.70 11.20 33.55
C GLU A 21 9.90 11.68 32.34
N ILE A 22 10.53 11.68 31.16
CA ILE A 22 9.91 12.16 29.91
C ILE A 22 9.52 11.05 28.94
N LEU A 23 9.73 9.79 29.35
CA LEU A 23 9.25 8.61 28.64
C LEU A 23 7.90 8.15 29.23
N GLY A 24 6.96 7.84 28.36
CA GLY A 24 5.66 7.29 28.72
C GLY A 24 5.32 6.09 27.83
N ASP A 25 4.83 5.04 28.47
CA ASP A 25 4.28 3.84 27.82
C ASP A 25 2.73 3.79 28.01
N ASN A 26 2.11 2.66 27.75
CA ASN A 26 0.68 2.46 27.96
C ASN A 26 0.22 2.78 29.39
N SER A 27 1.09 2.55 30.40
CA SER A 27 0.74 2.87 31.80
C SER A 27 0.57 4.38 32.03
N ALA A 28 1.31 5.21 31.28
CA ALA A 28 1.18 6.66 31.34
C ALA A 28 -0.19 7.16 30.83
N LEU A 29 -0.87 6.42 29.98
CA LEU A 29 -2.24 6.75 29.55
C LEU A 29 -3.27 6.59 30.67
N ARG A 30 -3.03 5.70 31.63
CA ARG A 30 -3.94 5.48 32.76
C ARG A 30 -3.88 6.61 33.77
N ASP A 31 -2.74 7.29 33.86
CA ASP A 31 -2.51 8.50 34.67
C ASP A 31 -1.76 9.56 33.86
N LEU A 32 -2.40 10.01 32.78
CA LEU A 32 -1.82 11.00 31.87
C LEU A 32 -1.48 12.32 32.58
N THR A 33 -2.31 12.74 33.52
CA THR A 33 -2.08 13.98 34.29
C THR A 33 -0.83 13.86 35.15
N GLY A 34 -0.65 12.76 35.87
CA GLY A 34 0.53 12.53 36.67
C GLY A 34 1.81 12.38 35.85
N TRP A 35 1.71 11.77 34.67
CA TRP A 35 2.85 11.69 33.75
C TRP A 35 3.23 13.07 33.19
N LEU A 36 2.25 13.86 32.74
CA LEU A 36 2.50 15.23 32.25
C LEU A 36 3.11 16.12 33.36
N ASP A 37 2.65 15.99 34.59
CA ASP A 37 3.23 16.73 35.73
C ASP A 37 4.72 16.40 35.94
N ARG A 38 5.11 15.13 35.81
CA ARG A 38 6.53 14.71 35.86
C ARG A 38 7.34 15.32 34.72
N VAL A 39 6.80 15.25 33.48
CA VAL A 39 7.43 15.85 32.28
C VAL A 39 7.62 17.35 32.45
N PHE A 40 6.60 18.06 32.91
CA PHE A 40 6.69 19.52 33.13
C PHE A 40 7.67 19.87 34.24
N ARG A 41 7.72 19.16 35.35
CA ARG A 41 8.71 19.34 36.41
C ARG A 41 10.14 19.13 35.91
N TYR A 42 10.35 18.11 35.10
CA TYR A 42 11.66 17.83 34.51
C TYR A 42 12.17 19.03 33.67
N TRP A 43 11.32 19.62 32.84
CA TRP A 43 11.71 20.71 31.94
C TRP A 43 11.70 22.09 32.61
N SER A 44 10.87 22.30 33.61
CA SER A 44 10.68 23.65 34.23
C SER A 44 11.74 24.02 35.23
N GLY A 45 12.46 23.07 35.81
CA GLY A 45 13.47 23.31 36.83
C GLY A 45 12.88 23.94 38.09
N PRO A 46 13.76 24.44 39.01
CA PRO A 46 13.32 24.97 40.31
C PRO A 46 12.62 26.35 40.24
N ASN A 47 12.65 27.06 39.12
CA ASN A 47 12.07 28.38 38.91
C ASN A 47 10.75 28.39 38.16
N TYR A 48 9.92 27.39 38.37
CA TYR A 48 8.61 27.30 37.74
C TYR A 48 7.69 28.45 38.11
N THR A 49 7.19 29.21 37.12
CA THR A 49 6.14 30.20 37.26
C THR A 49 4.89 29.70 36.55
N ALA A 50 3.79 29.57 37.28
CA ALA A 50 2.51 29.15 36.68
C ALA A 50 2.06 30.16 35.60
N LEU A 51 1.63 29.67 34.46
CA LEU A 51 1.20 30.50 33.30
C LEU A 51 -0.04 31.36 33.57
N GLY A 52 -0.78 31.09 34.63
CA GLY A 52 -2.06 31.77 34.92
C GLY A 52 -3.14 31.48 33.85
N ALA A 53 -4.32 32.07 34.07
CA ALA A 53 -5.46 31.82 33.16
C ALA A 53 -5.21 32.35 31.72
N ASP A 54 -4.59 33.48 31.60
CA ASP A 54 -4.28 34.11 30.29
C ASP A 54 -3.21 33.34 29.53
N GLY A 55 -2.18 32.86 30.20
CA GLY A 55 -1.17 32.00 29.60
C GLY A 55 -1.72 30.64 29.18
N LEU A 56 -2.64 30.07 29.93
CA LEU A 56 -3.33 28.83 29.54
C LEU A 56 -4.14 29.00 28.26
N GLN A 57 -4.88 30.12 28.12
CA GLN A 57 -5.63 30.40 26.89
C GLN A 57 -4.72 30.56 25.66
N VAL A 58 -3.52 31.14 25.82
CA VAL A 58 -2.56 31.24 24.72
C VAL A 58 -2.03 29.85 24.33
N VAL A 59 -1.73 29.01 25.31
CA VAL A 59 -1.28 27.62 25.07
C VAL A 59 -2.38 26.81 24.40
N GLU A 60 -3.62 26.90 24.85
CA GLU A 60 -4.77 26.26 24.23
C GLU A 60 -4.94 26.69 22.75
N ARG A 61 -4.83 27.99 22.47
CA ARG A 61 -4.92 28.51 21.10
C ARG A 61 -3.79 28.02 20.17
N VAL A 62 -2.62 27.78 20.70
CA VAL A 62 -1.44 27.38 19.93
C VAL A 62 -1.36 25.86 19.78
N LEU A 63 -1.66 25.11 20.86
CA LEU A 63 -1.48 23.65 20.89
C LEU A 63 -2.79 22.88 20.61
N CYS A 64 -3.95 23.45 20.96
CA CYS A 64 -5.23 22.84 20.72
C CYS A 64 -5.91 23.34 19.44
N LEU A 65 -5.13 23.54 18.36
CA LEU A 65 -5.73 23.66 17.05
C LEU A 65 -6.58 22.39 16.80
N PRO A 66 -7.86 22.52 16.45
CA PRO A 66 -8.65 21.35 16.08
C PRO A 66 -7.99 20.72 14.86
N PHE A 67 -7.27 19.65 15.07
CA PHE A 67 -6.82 18.80 13.99
C PHE A 67 -7.76 17.61 13.95
N ASP A 68 -8.36 17.39 12.78
CA ASP A 68 -9.03 16.14 12.51
C ASP A 68 -7.98 15.03 12.56
N VAL A 69 -8.01 14.25 13.64
CA VAL A 69 -7.30 12.97 13.66
C VAL A 69 -8.03 12.08 12.67
N ARG A 70 -7.63 12.15 11.42
CA ARG A 70 -8.05 11.12 10.47
C ARG A 70 -7.41 9.84 10.98
N PRO A 71 -8.22 8.82 11.33
CA PRO A 71 -7.69 7.54 11.74
C PRO A 71 -6.66 7.11 10.69
N LEU A 72 -5.50 6.65 11.14
CA LEU A 72 -4.47 6.15 10.24
C LEU A 72 -5.14 5.14 9.30
N LEU A 73 -4.78 5.18 8.03
CA LEU A 73 -5.31 4.27 7.00
C LEU A 73 -5.33 2.81 7.48
N ARG A 74 -4.40 2.45 8.37
CA ARG A 74 -4.33 1.18 9.09
C ARG A 74 -5.56 0.88 9.95
N ASP A 75 -6.12 1.89 10.62
CA ASP A 75 -7.27 1.70 11.52
C ASP A 75 -8.58 1.67 10.75
N ILE A 76 -8.64 2.42 9.63
CA ILE A 76 -9.72 2.31 8.64
C ILE A 76 -9.71 0.90 8.03
N LEU A 77 -8.55 0.35 7.71
CA LEU A 77 -8.39 -0.97 7.10
C LEU A 77 -8.58 -2.12 8.13
N ALA A 78 -8.27 -1.92 9.41
CA ALA A 78 -8.52 -2.91 10.46
C ALA A 78 -10.01 -2.99 10.86
N ALA A 79 -10.73 -1.88 10.83
CA ALA A 79 -12.18 -1.85 11.00
C ALA A 79 -12.91 -2.49 9.81
N ASP A 80 -12.29 -2.52 8.64
CA ASP A 80 -12.88 -2.92 7.36
C ASP A 80 -12.93 -4.44 7.13
N ASN A 81 -12.32 -5.26 7.98
CA ASN A 81 -12.52 -6.71 7.93
C ASN A 81 -13.96 -7.15 8.27
N ARG A 82 -14.87 -6.22 8.59
CA ARG A 82 -16.30 -6.49 8.85
C ARG A 82 -17.28 -5.56 8.14
N LEU A 83 -16.82 -4.50 7.49
CA LEU A 83 -17.65 -3.61 6.70
C LEU A 83 -17.33 -3.86 5.21
N ARG A 84 -18.22 -4.55 4.51
CA ARG A 84 -18.27 -4.42 3.04
C ARG A 84 -18.30 -2.93 2.78
N ILE A 85 -17.27 -2.39 2.13
CA ILE A 85 -17.26 -1.02 1.65
C ILE A 85 -18.53 -0.88 0.81
N ARG A 86 -19.51 -0.13 1.33
CA ARG A 86 -20.69 0.19 0.52
C ARG A 86 -20.23 1.22 -0.49
N LEU A 87 -20.08 0.77 -1.73
CA LEU A 87 -19.86 1.67 -2.85
C LEU A 87 -20.94 2.74 -2.85
N THR A 88 -20.54 3.98 -3.08
CA THR A 88 -21.51 5.04 -3.33
C THR A 88 -22.31 4.72 -4.61
N SER A 89 -23.46 5.35 -4.80
CA SER A 89 -24.27 5.17 -6.01
C SER A 89 -23.48 5.49 -7.28
N GLU A 90 -22.59 6.48 -7.21
CA GLU A 90 -21.71 6.89 -8.31
C GLU A 90 -20.66 5.83 -8.62
N GLN A 91 -19.96 5.33 -7.60
CA GLN A 91 -18.96 4.26 -7.74
C GLN A 91 -19.59 2.98 -8.30
N SER A 92 -20.78 2.61 -7.82
CA SER A 92 -21.54 1.48 -8.36
C SER A 92 -21.94 1.67 -9.83
N SER A 93 -22.24 2.91 -10.23
CA SER A 93 -22.53 3.25 -11.63
C SER A 93 -21.29 3.11 -12.51
N VAL A 94 -20.14 3.58 -12.06
CA VAL A 94 -18.85 3.40 -12.76
C VAL A 94 -18.55 1.92 -12.98
N LEU A 95 -18.65 1.08 -11.94
CA LEU A 95 -18.40 -0.37 -12.06
C LEU A 95 -19.34 -1.05 -13.04
N ARG A 96 -20.63 -0.65 -13.08
CA ARG A 96 -21.59 -1.17 -14.07
C ARG A 96 -21.21 -0.80 -15.49
N THR A 97 -20.77 0.43 -15.70
CA THR A 97 -20.29 0.91 -17.01
C THR A 97 -19.05 0.15 -17.44
N LEU A 98 -18.09 -0.03 -16.54
CA LEU A 98 -16.88 -0.82 -16.78
C LEU A 98 -17.18 -2.28 -17.10
N GLY A 99 -18.30 -2.85 -16.63
CA GLY A 99 -18.72 -4.19 -16.95
C GLY A 99 -19.04 -4.44 -18.43
N ARG A 100 -19.20 -3.37 -19.24
CA ARG A 100 -19.50 -3.44 -20.68
C ARG A 100 -18.26 -3.35 -21.56
N HIS A 101 -17.12 -2.95 -20.98
CA HIS A 101 -15.88 -2.74 -21.71
C HIS A 101 -14.79 -3.63 -21.14
N LYS A 102 -14.11 -4.40 -21.98
CA LYS A 102 -12.99 -5.23 -21.56
C LYS A 102 -11.75 -4.42 -21.24
N ARG A 103 -11.60 -3.26 -21.88
CA ARG A 103 -10.48 -2.34 -21.66
C ARG A 103 -10.99 -0.96 -21.34
N ALA A 104 -10.49 -0.39 -20.25
CA ALA A 104 -10.85 0.96 -19.84
C ALA A 104 -9.73 1.62 -19.03
N ALA A 105 -9.55 2.91 -19.26
CA ALA A 105 -8.74 3.80 -18.44
C ALA A 105 -9.67 4.69 -17.60
N ILE A 106 -9.49 4.69 -16.30
CA ILE A 106 -10.34 5.37 -15.33
C ILE A 106 -9.56 6.51 -14.68
N VAL A 107 -9.90 7.72 -15.05
CA VAL A 107 -9.29 8.95 -14.54
C VAL A 107 -10.11 9.50 -13.39
N GLY A 108 -9.46 9.91 -12.31
CA GLY A 108 -10.15 10.55 -11.19
C GLY A 108 -9.23 11.29 -10.26
N ALA A 109 -9.73 12.36 -9.63
CA ALA A 109 -8.97 13.12 -8.65
C ALA A 109 -8.54 12.24 -7.45
N ALA A 110 -7.50 12.67 -6.73
CA ALA A 110 -7.09 12.00 -5.50
C ALA A 110 -8.26 11.94 -4.50
N GLY A 111 -8.42 10.79 -3.82
CA GLY A 111 -9.46 10.60 -2.82
C GLY A 111 -10.86 10.23 -3.38
N THR A 112 -11.02 10.06 -4.68
CA THR A 112 -12.31 9.65 -5.30
C THR A 112 -12.63 8.16 -5.11
N GLY A 113 -11.71 7.39 -4.53
CA GLY A 113 -11.89 5.96 -4.27
C GLY A 113 -11.49 5.05 -5.42
N LYS A 114 -10.57 5.48 -6.29
CA LYS A 114 -10.02 4.67 -7.41
C LYS A 114 -9.54 3.29 -6.96
N THR A 115 -8.75 3.24 -5.88
CA THR A 115 -8.27 1.98 -5.29
C THR A 115 -9.41 1.06 -4.87
N VAL A 116 -10.50 1.61 -4.30
CA VAL A 116 -11.69 0.83 -3.94
C VAL A 116 -12.34 0.24 -5.17
N LEU A 117 -12.46 1.04 -6.23
CA LEU A 117 -13.01 0.58 -7.52
C LEU A 117 -12.13 -0.50 -8.17
N ALA A 118 -10.79 -0.34 -8.11
CA ALA A 118 -9.84 -1.32 -8.63
C ALA A 118 -9.98 -2.67 -7.91
N VAL A 119 -10.01 -2.65 -6.58
CA VAL A 119 -10.20 -3.86 -5.75
C VAL A 119 -11.54 -4.54 -6.05
N GLU A 120 -12.62 -3.76 -6.09
CA GLU A 120 -13.94 -4.32 -6.33
C GLU A 120 -14.07 -4.87 -7.76
N LYS A 121 -13.43 -4.22 -8.74
CA LYS A 121 -13.35 -4.73 -10.10
C LYS A 121 -12.58 -6.05 -10.16
N ALA A 122 -11.46 -6.17 -9.47
CA ALA A 122 -10.70 -7.41 -9.38
C ALA A 122 -11.54 -8.55 -8.74
N ARG A 123 -12.31 -8.26 -7.69
CA ARG A 123 -13.25 -9.21 -7.08
C ARG A 123 -14.32 -9.67 -8.05
N MET A 124 -14.99 -8.73 -8.71
CA MET A 124 -16.04 -9.05 -9.69
C MET A 124 -15.54 -9.97 -10.80
N LEU A 125 -14.34 -9.72 -11.32
CA LEU A 125 -13.73 -10.56 -12.35
C LEU A 125 -13.36 -11.95 -11.81
N SER A 126 -12.84 -12.02 -10.60
CA SER A 126 -12.56 -13.28 -9.90
C SER A 126 -13.83 -14.11 -9.65
N ASP A 127 -14.93 -13.44 -9.27
CA ASP A 127 -16.24 -14.09 -9.05
C ASP A 127 -16.82 -14.68 -10.35
N LEU A 128 -16.43 -14.11 -11.51
CA LEU A 128 -16.73 -14.66 -12.84
C LEU A 128 -15.81 -15.83 -13.23
N GLY A 129 -14.92 -16.26 -12.33
CA GLY A 129 -14.02 -17.38 -12.53
C GLY A 129 -12.70 -17.04 -13.21
N MET A 130 -12.40 -15.76 -13.42
CA MET A 130 -11.16 -15.29 -14.08
C MET A 130 -9.97 -15.30 -13.13
N ASN A 131 -8.77 -15.58 -13.65
CA ASN A 131 -7.51 -15.33 -12.98
C ASN A 131 -7.13 -13.87 -13.19
N VAL A 132 -7.03 -13.13 -12.10
CA VAL A 132 -6.85 -11.68 -12.12
C VAL A 132 -5.51 -11.28 -11.52
N LEU A 133 -4.78 -10.42 -12.20
CA LEU A 133 -3.59 -9.75 -11.67
C LEU A 133 -3.98 -8.31 -11.28
N LEU A 134 -3.86 -7.98 -9.99
CA LEU A 134 -4.05 -6.62 -9.47
C LEU A 134 -2.69 -6.02 -9.14
N LEU A 135 -2.27 -5.03 -9.91
CA LEU A 135 -0.98 -4.38 -9.79
C LEU A 135 -1.10 -2.98 -9.21
N CYS A 136 -0.08 -2.58 -8.48
CA CYS A 136 0.20 -1.19 -8.11
C CYS A 136 1.72 -0.96 -8.09
N TYR A 137 2.15 0.30 -8.00
CA TYR A 137 3.58 0.63 -7.89
C TYR A 137 4.06 0.64 -6.43
N ASN A 138 3.30 1.24 -5.54
CA ASN A 138 3.69 1.50 -4.16
C ASN A 138 3.69 0.23 -3.29
N LYS A 139 4.82 -0.02 -2.58
CA LYS A 139 5.00 -1.22 -1.73
C LYS A 139 4.00 -1.29 -0.56
N ALA A 140 3.70 -0.16 0.09
CA ALA A 140 2.74 -0.14 1.21
C ALA A 140 1.32 -0.45 0.72
N LEU A 141 0.95 0.11 -0.44
CA LEU A 141 -0.32 -0.18 -1.09
C LEU A 141 -0.38 -1.65 -1.52
N GLY A 142 0.66 -2.19 -2.15
CA GLY A 142 0.73 -3.59 -2.56
C GLY A 142 0.56 -4.57 -1.39
N ALA A 143 1.20 -4.30 -0.25
CA ALA A 143 1.02 -5.09 0.96
C ALA A 143 -0.41 -5.01 1.52
N THR A 144 -1.08 -3.88 1.37
CA THR A 144 -2.47 -3.69 1.76
C THR A 144 -3.43 -4.43 0.83
N LEU A 145 -3.22 -4.32 -0.47
CA LEU A 145 -4.02 -5.00 -1.48
C LEU A 145 -3.92 -6.52 -1.37
N SER A 146 -2.71 -7.05 -1.18
CA SER A 146 -2.49 -8.50 -1.05
C SER A 146 -3.25 -9.12 0.13
N ARG A 147 -3.42 -8.38 1.24
CA ARG A 147 -4.19 -8.85 2.41
C ARG A 147 -5.70 -8.93 2.18
N GLN A 148 -6.21 -8.29 1.15
CA GLN A 148 -7.64 -8.29 0.85
C GLN A 148 -8.11 -9.53 0.09
N PHE A 149 -7.17 -10.33 -0.41
CA PHE A 149 -7.46 -11.53 -1.17
C PHE A 149 -6.85 -12.76 -0.50
N ALA A 150 -7.55 -13.90 -0.61
CA ALA A 150 -7.07 -15.14 -0.03
C ALA A 150 -5.80 -15.63 -0.75
N PRO A 151 -4.78 -16.10 -0.03
CA PRO A 151 -3.62 -16.75 -0.63
C PRO A 151 -4.04 -17.93 -1.51
N GLY A 152 -3.52 -18.03 -2.72
CA GLY A 152 -3.88 -19.10 -3.67
C GLY A 152 -5.27 -18.94 -4.31
N GLY A 153 -5.95 -17.80 -4.07
CA GLY A 153 -7.19 -17.45 -4.77
C GLY A 153 -6.92 -17.04 -6.22
N ARG A 154 -7.99 -16.67 -6.93
CA ARG A 154 -7.91 -16.25 -8.33
C ARG A 154 -7.37 -14.84 -8.54
N VAL A 155 -7.18 -14.05 -7.48
CA VAL A 155 -6.59 -12.70 -7.56
C VAL A 155 -5.19 -12.72 -6.98
N LEU A 156 -4.21 -12.41 -7.82
CA LEU A 156 -2.84 -12.10 -7.40
C LEU A 156 -2.71 -10.58 -7.28
N ALA A 157 -2.63 -10.07 -6.05
CA ALA A 157 -2.44 -8.65 -5.78
C ALA A 157 -1.02 -8.40 -5.28
N CYS A 158 -0.24 -7.58 -5.99
CA CYS A 158 1.15 -7.29 -5.66
C CYS A 158 1.62 -5.99 -6.32
N THR A 159 2.84 -5.54 -5.99
CA THR A 159 3.47 -4.47 -6.77
C THR A 159 3.98 -5.00 -8.12
N PHE A 160 4.12 -4.09 -9.09
CA PHE A 160 4.69 -4.44 -10.39
C PHE A 160 6.06 -5.13 -10.26
N HIS A 161 6.97 -4.60 -9.46
CA HIS A 161 8.28 -5.20 -9.26
C HIS A 161 8.23 -6.58 -8.58
N GLN A 162 7.29 -6.79 -7.63
CA GLN A 162 7.08 -8.12 -7.04
C GLN A 162 6.55 -9.12 -8.07
N PHE A 163 5.67 -8.67 -8.97
CA PHE A 163 5.22 -9.48 -10.09
C PHE A 163 6.39 -9.89 -10.99
N CYS A 164 7.22 -8.95 -11.42
CA CYS A 164 8.41 -9.23 -12.25
C CYS A 164 9.37 -10.22 -11.56
N GLN A 165 9.66 -10.02 -10.28
CA GLN A 165 10.48 -10.95 -9.50
C GLN A 165 9.85 -12.35 -9.40
N THR A 166 8.54 -12.43 -9.29
CA THR A 166 7.82 -13.71 -9.22
C THR A 166 7.88 -14.44 -10.56
N CYS A 167 7.74 -13.73 -11.67
CA CYS A 167 7.90 -14.28 -13.01
C CYS A 167 9.31 -14.86 -13.21
N ALA A 168 10.34 -14.07 -12.88
CA ALA A 168 11.72 -14.51 -13.00
C ALA A 168 12.02 -15.74 -12.12
N ARG A 169 11.55 -15.74 -10.87
CA ARG A 169 11.72 -16.87 -9.96
C ARG A 169 11.05 -18.14 -10.51
N ARG A 170 9.81 -18.05 -10.98
CA ARG A 170 9.10 -19.22 -11.56
C ARG A 170 9.80 -19.78 -12.77
N CYS A 171 10.39 -18.93 -13.61
CA CYS A 171 11.19 -19.35 -14.76
C CYS A 171 12.37 -20.22 -14.32
N VAL A 172 13.11 -19.79 -13.29
CA VAL A 172 14.23 -20.56 -12.75
C VAL A 172 13.76 -21.87 -12.08
N GLU A 173 12.66 -21.82 -11.29
CA GLU A 173 12.05 -22.99 -10.64
C GLU A 173 11.58 -24.04 -11.67
N ALA A 174 11.16 -23.62 -12.86
CA ALA A 174 10.82 -24.49 -13.99
C ALA A 174 12.05 -25.03 -14.74
N GLY A 175 13.27 -24.76 -14.27
CA GLY A 175 14.51 -25.21 -14.89
C GLY A 175 14.90 -24.45 -16.17
N ARG A 176 14.31 -23.27 -16.39
CA ARG A 176 14.64 -22.41 -17.51
C ARG A 176 15.82 -21.49 -17.16
N PRO A 177 16.51 -20.92 -18.17
CA PRO A 177 17.57 -19.93 -17.94
C PRO A 177 17.10 -18.78 -17.07
N ASP A 178 17.97 -18.24 -16.21
CA ASP A 178 17.67 -17.11 -15.36
C ASP A 178 17.41 -15.84 -16.20
N PRO A 179 16.18 -15.33 -16.26
CA PRO A 179 15.83 -14.18 -17.10
C PRO A 179 16.44 -12.87 -16.58
N ILE A 180 16.77 -12.80 -15.27
CA ILE A 180 17.46 -11.63 -14.71
C ILE A 180 18.89 -11.56 -15.20
N GLN A 181 19.58 -12.69 -15.27
CA GLN A 181 20.94 -12.72 -15.83
C GLN A 181 20.94 -12.39 -17.32
N ARG A 182 19.96 -12.89 -18.08
CA ARG A 182 19.78 -12.55 -19.48
C ARG A 182 19.56 -11.06 -19.68
N ALA A 183 18.65 -10.45 -18.96
CA ALA A 183 18.37 -9.01 -19.03
C ALA A 183 19.61 -8.17 -18.70
N LYS A 184 20.32 -8.52 -17.62
CA LYS A 184 21.56 -7.85 -17.23
C LYS A 184 22.67 -7.97 -18.28
N ALA A 185 22.75 -9.06 -19.00
CA ALA A 185 23.74 -9.23 -20.07
C ALA A 185 23.40 -8.39 -21.31
N GLU A 186 22.12 -8.18 -21.57
CA GLU A 186 21.66 -7.40 -22.73
C GLU A 186 21.73 -5.90 -22.49
N VAL A 187 21.32 -5.45 -21.30
CA VAL A 187 21.31 -4.02 -20.91
C VAL A 187 22.11 -3.79 -19.62
N PRO A 188 23.42 -3.98 -19.62
CA PRO A 188 24.23 -4.04 -18.39
C PRO A 188 24.34 -2.72 -17.63
N ASN A 189 24.15 -1.59 -18.31
CA ASN A 189 24.30 -0.25 -17.74
C ASN A 189 22.98 0.43 -17.37
N ASP A 190 21.86 -0.23 -17.66
CA ASP A 190 20.53 0.34 -17.41
C ASP A 190 20.05 0.07 -15.98
N ASP A 191 19.06 0.84 -15.54
CA ASP A 191 18.52 0.71 -14.19
C ASP A 191 17.91 -0.68 -13.97
N TYR A 192 18.17 -1.23 -12.79
CA TYR A 192 17.72 -2.58 -12.45
C TYR A 192 16.19 -2.66 -12.33
N PHE A 193 15.57 -1.69 -11.67
CA PHE A 193 14.15 -1.72 -11.40
C PHE A 193 13.31 -1.24 -12.58
N ASP A 194 13.80 -0.23 -13.29
CA ASP A 194 13.05 0.40 -14.36
C ASP A 194 13.21 -0.30 -15.72
N ILE A 195 14.34 -0.97 -15.95
CA ILE A 195 14.66 -1.59 -17.26
C ILE A 195 14.91 -3.09 -17.14
N GLN A 196 15.93 -3.50 -16.35
CA GLN A 196 16.39 -4.89 -16.35
C GLN A 196 15.35 -5.86 -15.80
N LEU A 197 14.65 -5.48 -14.72
CA LEU A 197 13.67 -6.33 -14.08
C LEU A 197 12.36 -6.47 -14.90
N PRO A 198 11.80 -5.42 -15.52
CA PRO A 198 10.71 -5.53 -16.49
C PRO A 198 11.10 -6.41 -17.70
N LEU A 199 12.30 -6.24 -18.25
CA LEU A 199 12.82 -7.07 -19.35
C LEU A 199 12.96 -8.54 -18.93
N ALA A 200 13.43 -8.80 -17.72
CA ALA A 200 13.50 -10.16 -17.19
C ALA A 200 12.09 -10.79 -17.04
N ALA A 201 11.08 -10.02 -16.62
CA ALA A 201 9.71 -10.49 -16.58
C ALA A 201 9.16 -10.83 -17.97
N PHE A 202 9.46 -9.98 -18.96
CA PHE A 202 9.12 -10.26 -20.37
C PHE A 202 9.68 -11.61 -20.82
N TYR A 203 10.99 -11.88 -20.60
CA TYR A 203 11.59 -13.17 -20.96
C TYR A 203 10.98 -14.35 -20.19
N ALA A 204 10.67 -14.16 -18.91
CA ALA A 204 10.04 -15.22 -18.12
C ALA A 204 8.65 -15.57 -18.62
N ILE A 205 7.86 -14.57 -19.02
CA ILE A 205 6.51 -14.79 -19.56
C ILE A 205 6.59 -15.46 -20.95
N ASP A 206 7.52 -15.03 -21.78
CA ASP A 206 7.76 -15.65 -23.10
C ASP A 206 8.14 -17.14 -22.99
N GLU A 207 8.99 -17.50 -22.01
CA GLU A 207 9.43 -18.88 -21.75
C GLU A 207 8.36 -19.78 -21.12
N LEU A 208 7.54 -19.26 -20.23
CA LEU A 208 6.56 -20.03 -19.45
C LEU A 208 5.14 -19.99 -20.04
N GLY A 209 4.85 -19.00 -20.88
CA GLY A 209 3.56 -18.88 -21.55
C GLY A 209 2.37 -18.91 -20.59
N ASP A 210 1.46 -19.84 -20.81
CA ASP A 210 0.18 -19.94 -20.09
C ASP A 210 0.28 -19.99 -18.55
N GLU A 211 1.41 -20.38 -17.99
CA GLU A 211 1.59 -20.45 -16.54
C GLU A 211 1.64 -19.06 -15.88
N LEU A 212 1.99 -18.03 -16.66
CA LEU A 212 2.10 -16.65 -16.21
C LEU A 212 1.02 -15.72 -16.81
N HIS A 213 0.05 -16.30 -17.54
CA HIS A 213 -1.03 -15.53 -18.15
C HIS A 213 -2.23 -15.34 -17.23
N PHE A 214 -2.84 -14.17 -17.34
CA PHE A 214 -4.05 -13.78 -16.62
C PHE A 214 -5.18 -13.47 -17.60
N ASP A 215 -6.41 -13.77 -17.19
CA ASP A 215 -7.61 -13.45 -17.95
C ASP A 215 -7.94 -11.95 -17.85
N ALA A 216 -7.49 -11.32 -16.76
CA ALA A 216 -7.70 -9.90 -16.52
C ALA A 216 -6.53 -9.29 -15.75
N ILE A 217 -6.19 -8.04 -16.08
CA ILE A 217 -5.23 -7.21 -15.33
C ILE A 217 -5.93 -5.93 -14.91
N VAL A 218 -5.75 -5.58 -13.64
CA VAL A 218 -6.23 -4.33 -13.04
C VAL A 218 -5.01 -3.59 -12.48
N ILE A 219 -4.83 -2.35 -12.86
CA ILE A 219 -3.70 -1.51 -12.42
C ILE A 219 -4.25 -0.36 -11.61
N ASP A 220 -3.78 -0.20 -10.39
CA ASP A 220 -4.06 0.96 -9.54
C ASP A 220 -2.86 1.90 -9.52
N GLU A 221 -3.12 3.21 -9.49
CA GLU A 221 -2.13 4.28 -9.63
C GLU A 221 -1.29 4.16 -10.92
N GLY A 222 -1.97 3.95 -12.05
CA GLY A 222 -1.33 3.73 -13.36
C GLY A 222 -0.42 4.86 -13.84
N GLN A 223 -0.54 6.08 -13.29
CA GLN A 223 0.37 7.19 -13.58
C GLN A 223 1.79 6.96 -13.07
N ASP A 224 1.98 6.04 -12.12
CA ASP A 224 3.30 5.69 -11.59
C ASP A 224 4.02 4.63 -12.43
N PHE A 225 3.34 4.11 -13.49
CA PHE A 225 3.90 3.10 -14.38
C PHE A 225 4.74 3.75 -15.48
N GLY A 226 6.03 3.40 -15.51
CA GLY A 226 6.93 3.78 -16.59
C GLY A 226 6.57 3.11 -17.93
N GLU A 227 7.11 3.65 -19.01
CA GLU A 227 6.85 3.15 -20.37
C GLU A 227 7.26 1.67 -20.52
N GLU A 228 8.37 1.29 -19.92
CA GLU A 228 8.95 -0.05 -19.98
C GLU A 228 8.13 -1.12 -19.25
N TYR A 229 7.18 -0.71 -18.38
CA TYR A 229 6.37 -1.63 -17.60
C TYR A 229 5.21 -2.22 -18.39
N TRP A 230 4.80 -1.56 -19.49
CA TRP A 230 3.61 -1.96 -20.24
C TRP A 230 3.85 -3.23 -21.04
N LEU A 231 5.07 -3.44 -21.56
CA LEU A 231 5.37 -4.62 -22.34
C LEU A 231 5.16 -5.93 -21.56
N PRO A 232 5.76 -6.15 -20.37
CA PRO A 232 5.49 -7.35 -19.58
C PRO A 232 4.04 -7.43 -19.06
N VAL A 233 3.36 -6.29 -18.84
CA VAL A 233 1.93 -6.28 -18.49
C VAL A 233 1.06 -6.82 -19.63
N GLU A 234 1.31 -6.35 -20.85
CA GLU A 234 0.56 -6.84 -22.03
C GLU A 234 0.85 -8.30 -22.34
N MET A 235 2.10 -8.72 -22.20
CA MET A 235 2.51 -10.11 -22.35
C MET A 235 1.86 -11.05 -21.31
N ALA A 236 1.59 -10.54 -20.12
CA ALA A 236 0.92 -11.32 -19.08
C ALA A 236 -0.59 -11.50 -19.32
N LEU A 237 -1.19 -10.84 -20.30
CA LEU A 237 -2.57 -11.08 -20.72
C LEU A 237 -2.63 -12.37 -21.56
N ARG A 238 -3.57 -13.27 -21.22
CA ARG A 238 -3.76 -14.53 -21.94
C ARG A 238 -4.06 -14.34 -23.44
N ASN A 239 -4.77 -13.28 -23.74
CA ASN A 239 -5.08 -12.86 -25.11
C ASN A 239 -5.04 -11.34 -25.18
N SER A 240 -4.08 -10.79 -25.91
CA SER A 240 -3.90 -9.34 -26.06
C SER A 240 -5.14 -8.61 -26.57
N ASP A 241 -6.01 -9.26 -27.36
CA ASP A 241 -7.16 -8.60 -27.96
C ASP A 241 -8.45 -8.83 -27.18
N ASP A 242 -8.57 -9.93 -26.42
CA ASP A 242 -9.82 -10.34 -25.79
C ASP A 242 -9.78 -10.33 -24.25
N SER A 243 -8.61 -10.23 -23.61
CA SER A 243 -8.47 -10.15 -22.16
C SER A 243 -8.83 -8.77 -21.60
N TRP A 244 -9.15 -8.74 -20.31
CA TRP A 244 -9.62 -7.55 -19.62
C TRP A 244 -8.45 -6.74 -19.07
N LEU A 245 -8.43 -5.43 -19.35
CA LEU A 245 -7.40 -4.52 -18.84
C LEU A 245 -8.03 -3.23 -18.33
N TYR A 246 -7.84 -2.94 -17.03
CA TYR A 246 -8.33 -1.72 -16.40
C TYR A 246 -7.18 -0.96 -15.76
N VAL A 247 -7.07 0.32 -16.06
CA VAL A 247 -6.04 1.21 -15.51
C VAL A 247 -6.72 2.36 -14.80
N PHE A 248 -6.47 2.47 -13.50
CA PHE A 248 -6.96 3.56 -12.64
C PHE A 248 -5.81 4.54 -12.38
N TYR A 249 -6.01 5.85 -12.65
CA TYR A 249 -4.98 6.90 -12.47
C TYR A 249 -5.57 8.30 -12.24
#